data_d32e981c929ce424e6e5d3744794531e
#
_entry.id   d32e981c929ce424e6e5d3744794531e
#
_cell.length_a   1.000
_cell.length_b   1.000
_cell.length_c   1.000
_cell.angle_alpha   90.00
_cell.angle_beta   90.00
_cell.angle_gamma   90.00
#
_symmetry.space_group_name_H-M   'P 1'
#
loop_
_entity.id
_entity.type
_entity.pdbx_description
1 polymer ?
#
loop_
_entity_poly.entity_id
_entity_poly.type
_entity_poly.pdbx_seq_one_letter_code
_entity_poly.pdbx_strand_id
1 'polypeptide(L)'
;MDAVDTPVRRTRREVHVGDTKIEQKAAIESIEDFKPDIIVAQPLQSDYADALAFNEEPVTIRLEPSSEKFASPWVPCWVNGKGAEVLMNNKWVEFGYLPVSKQLTTKRKYVEVLLRSKRDSVQTNVIERDNEDPRNLVERSTSSTALFSIIEDRNPKGAEWATELRRRAG
;
A
#
# COMPACT_ATOMS: atom_id res chain seq x y z
N MET A 1 6.46 -70.63 25.66
CA MET A 1 5.01 -70.24 25.65
C MET A 1 5.03 -68.73 25.73
N ASP A 2 5.05 -68.15 24.57
CA ASP A 2 5.26 -66.69 24.39
C ASP A 2 3.91 -65.99 24.34
N ALA A 3 3.72 -65.08 25.28
CA ALA A 3 2.54 -64.20 25.30
C ALA A 3 2.72 -63.08 24.27
N VAL A 4 1.87 -63.11 23.24
CA VAL A 4 1.82 -62.10 22.20
C VAL A 4 1.12 -60.86 22.76
N ASP A 5 1.89 -59.77 22.86
CA ASP A 5 1.46 -58.47 23.32
C ASP A 5 0.64 -57.80 22.18
N THR A 6 -0.66 -57.64 22.37
CA THR A 6 -1.56 -57.02 21.40
C THR A 6 -1.59 -55.51 21.64
N PRO A 7 -1.31 -54.67 20.67
CA PRO A 7 -1.32 -53.20 20.90
C PRO A 7 -2.76 -52.71 21.10
N VAL A 8 -2.97 -52.09 22.26
CA VAL A 8 -4.22 -51.41 22.63
C VAL A 8 -4.48 -50.25 21.67
N ARG A 9 -5.51 -50.41 20.84
CA ARG A 9 -6.03 -49.39 19.94
C ARG A 9 -6.59 -48.22 20.77
N ARG A 10 -5.85 -47.09 20.84
CA ARG A 10 -6.36 -45.88 21.47
C ARG A 10 -7.54 -45.35 20.67
N THR A 11 -8.72 -45.48 21.20
CA THR A 11 -9.92 -44.81 20.72
C THR A 11 -9.76 -43.31 20.87
N ARG A 12 -9.83 -42.61 19.76
CA ARG A 12 -9.82 -41.16 19.71
C ARG A 12 -11.00 -40.63 20.51
N ARG A 13 -10.77 -39.96 21.64
CA ARG A 13 -11.80 -39.26 22.40
C ARG A 13 -12.42 -38.21 21.49
N GLU A 14 -13.69 -38.33 21.20
CA GLU A 14 -14.48 -37.26 20.61
C GLU A 14 -14.56 -36.10 21.60
N VAL A 15 -14.02 -34.98 21.21
CA VAL A 15 -14.12 -33.74 21.99
C VAL A 15 -15.51 -33.17 21.70
N HIS A 16 -16.45 -33.34 22.62
CA HIS A 16 -17.70 -32.62 22.61
C HIS A 16 -17.41 -31.16 22.94
N VAL A 17 -17.36 -30.33 21.94
CA VAL A 17 -17.37 -28.87 22.07
C VAL A 17 -18.84 -28.45 21.93
N GLY A 18 -19.49 -28.23 23.08
CA GLY A 18 -20.79 -27.60 23.24
C GLY A 18 -21.89 -27.96 22.24
N ASP A 19 -23.14 -27.86 22.64
CA ASP A 19 -24.37 -28.20 21.90
C ASP A 19 -24.63 -27.38 20.59
N THR A 20 -23.62 -26.91 19.90
CA THR A 20 -23.74 -26.39 18.53
C THR A 20 -23.71 -27.58 17.58
N LYS A 21 -24.86 -28.05 17.13
CA LYS A 21 -25.00 -28.87 15.95
C LYS A 21 -24.35 -28.10 14.79
N ILE A 22 -23.13 -28.48 14.46
CA ILE A 22 -22.52 -28.09 13.17
C ILE A 22 -23.32 -28.92 12.14
N GLU A 23 -24.26 -28.28 11.47
CA GLU A 23 -24.85 -28.84 10.27
C GLU A 23 -23.71 -29.11 9.29
N GLN A 24 -23.38 -30.36 9.11
CA GLN A 24 -22.50 -30.76 8.04
C GLN A 24 -23.17 -30.32 6.73
N LYS A 25 -22.64 -29.29 6.11
CA LYS A 25 -23.02 -28.91 4.75
C LYS A 25 -22.93 -30.19 3.91
N ALA A 26 -24.02 -30.54 3.23
CA ALA A 26 -24.06 -31.69 2.35
C ALA A 26 -22.81 -31.72 1.47
N ALA A 27 -22.14 -32.86 1.40
CA ALA A 27 -20.97 -32.98 0.52
C ALA A 27 -21.41 -32.62 -0.90
N ILE A 28 -20.61 -31.82 -1.58
CA ILE A 28 -20.85 -31.46 -2.97
C ILE A 28 -20.81 -32.77 -3.77
N GLU A 29 -21.97 -33.24 -4.22
CA GLU A 29 -22.11 -34.56 -4.84
C GLU A 29 -21.55 -34.61 -6.26
N SER A 30 -21.41 -33.46 -6.92
CA SER A 30 -20.77 -33.38 -8.23
C SER A 30 -20.05 -32.04 -8.44
N ILE A 31 -19.02 -32.07 -9.28
CA ILE A 31 -18.30 -30.83 -9.70
C ILE A 31 -19.23 -29.90 -10.50
N GLU A 32 -20.30 -30.42 -11.09
CA GLU A 32 -21.27 -29.64 -11.84
C GLU A 32 -22.15 -28.74 -10.97
N ASP A 33 -22.33 -29.11 -9.69
CA ASP A 33 -23.06 -28.30 -8.69
C ASP A 33 -22.19 -27.20 -8.11
N PHE A 34 -20.88 -27.30 -8.29
CA PHE A 34 -19.96 -26.22 -7.99
C PHE A 34 -20.01 -25.20 -9.14
N LYS A 35 -20.99 -24.31 -9.09
CA LYS A 35 -20.89 -23.03 -9.81
C LYS A 35 -20.01 -22.14 -8.96
N PRO A 36 -18.69 -22.04 -9.24
CA PRO A 36 -17.91 -21.00 -8.60
C PRO A 36 -18.57 -19.69 -9.01
N ASP A 37 -18.83 -18.81 -8.05
CA ASP A 37 -19.06 -17.39 -8.33
C ASP A 37 -17.74 -16.80 -8.89
N ILE A 38 -17.26 -17.40 -9.98
CA ILE A 38 -16.26 -16.78 -10.81
C ILE A 38 -17.04 -15.65 -11.48
N ILE A 39 -16.95 -14.49 -10.87
CA ILE A 39 -17.17 -13.27 -11.60
C ILE A 39 -16.19 -13.36 -12.76
N VAL A 40 -16.67 -13.83 -13.92
CA VAL A 40 -15.91 -13.75 -15.16
C VAL A 40 -15.56 -12.28 -15.26
N ALA A 41 -14.30 -11.95 -15.04
CA ALA A 41 -13.82 -10.59 -15.10
C ALA A 41 -14.32 -10.07 -16.45
N GLN A 42 -15.21 -9.09 -16.43
CA GLN A 42 -15.66 -8.45 -17.64
C GLN A 42 -14.41 -8.08 -18.44
N PRO A 43 -14.38 -8.27 -19.76
CA PRO A 43 -13.22 -7.92 -20.56
C PRO A 43 -12.83 -6.51 -20.15
N LEU A 44 -11.55 -6.34 -19.80
CA LEU A 44 -10.98 -5.06 -19.36
C LEU A 44 -11.59 -3.94 -20.19
N GLN A 45 -12.43 -3.13 -19.54
CA GLN A 45 -13.10 -2.02 -20.21
C GLN A 45 -12.01 -1.14 -20.80
N SER A 46 -12.25 -0.54 -21.97
CA SER A 46 -11.32 0.40 -22.61
C SER A 46 -10.74 1.41 -21.62
N ASP A 47 -11.57 1.87 -20.68
CA ASP A 47 -11.22 2.82 -19.63
C ASP A 47 -10.10 2.31 -18.71
N TYR A 48 -10.01 1.01 -18.47
CA TYR A 48 -8.93 0.43 -17.67
C TYR A 48 -7.60 0.39 -18.44
N ALA A 49 -7.64 0.07 -19.72
CA ALA A 49 -6.46 0.09 -20.58
C ALA A 49 -5.91 1.52 -20.70
N ASP A 50 -6.78 2.50 -20.87
CA ASP A 50 -6.43 3.91 -20.94
C ASP A 50 -5.84 4.41 -19.61
N ALA A 51 -6.39 3.98 -18.47
CA ALA A 51 -5.87 4.30 -17.15
C ALA A 51 -4.48 3.69 -16.92
N LEU A 52 -4.25 2.45 -17.38
CA LEU A 52 -2.92 1.84 -17.32
C LEU A 52 -1.91 2.60 -18.18
N ALA A 53 -2.28 2.94 -19.42
CA ALA A 53 -1.43 3.70 -20.32
C ALA A 53 -1.07 5.07 -19.71
N PHE A 54 -2.05 5.78 -19.15
CA PHE A 54 -1.85 7.04 -18.45
C PHE A 54 -0.87 6.91 -17.28
N ASN A 55 -0.95 5.83 -16.50
CA ASN A 55 -0.09 5.58 -15.35
C ASN A 55 1.37 5.21 -15.73
N GLU A 56 1.59 4.69 -16.93
CA GLU A 56 2.92 4.36 -17.45
C GLU A 56 3.62 5.55 -18.14
N GLU A 57 2.92 6.69 -18.33
CA GLU A 57 3.50 7.87 -18.95
C GLU A 57 4.65 8.47 -18.12
N PRO A 58 5.69 9.00 -18.81
CA PRO A 58 6.81 9.66 -18.15
C PRO A 58 6.40 11.03 -17.60
N VAL A 59 6.79 11.30 -16.37
CA VAL A 59 6.63 12.58 -15.69
C VAL A 59 7.97 12.98 -15.09
N THR A 60 8.41 14.22 -15.33
CA THR A 60 9.62 14.74 -14.75
C THR A 60 9.32 15.49 -13.47
N ILE A 61 9.96 15.06 -12.39
CA ILE A 61 9.77 15.62 -11.05
C ILE A 61 11.11 16.03 -10.45
N ARG A 62 11.04 16.89 -9.44
CA ARG A 62 12.14 17.19 -8.55
C ARG A 62 11.69 17.06 -7.12
N LEU A 63 12.34 16.19 -6.37
CA LEU A 63 12.13 16.03 -4.95
C LEU A 63 12.87 17.14 -4.19
N GLU A 64 12.17 17.81 -3.29
CA GLU A 64 12.75 18.88 -2.47
C GLU A 64 13.32 18.31 -1.17
N PRO A 65 14.42 18.88 -0.64
CA PRO A 65 14.98 18.44 0.62
C PRO A 65 14.03 18.76 1.78
N SER A 66 13.94 17.86 2.74
CA SER A 66 13.26 18.14 3.99
C SER A 66 14.08 19.09 4.86
N SER A 67 13.42 19.93 5.65
CA SER A 67 14.05 20.79 6.64
C SER A 67 14.55 20.05 7.89
N GLU A 68 14.27 18.76 8.00
CA GLU A 68 14.69 17.96 9.15
C GLU A 68 16.20 17.72 9.13
N LYS A 69 16.83 17.85 10.31
CA LYS A 69 18.30 17.78 10.47
C LYS A 69 18.93 16.48 9.98
N PHE A 70 18.18 15.38 10.01
CA PHE A 70 18.64 14.03 9.62
C PHE A 70 17.78 13.45 8.49
N ALA A 71 17.24 14.29 7.62
CA ALA A 71 16.46 13.83 6.49
C ALA A 71 17.30 12.95 5.56
N SER A 72 16.72 11.86 5.12
CA SER A 72 17.35 10.98 4.12
C SER A 72 17.51 11.71 2.79
N PRO A 73 18.66 11.58 2.11
CA PRO A 73 18.85 12.10 0.75
C PRO A 73 18.09 11.30 -0.30
N TRP A 74 17.36 10.26 0.11
CA TRP A 74 16.61 9.34 -0.75
C TRP A 74 15.20 9.16 -0.23
N VAL A 75 14.23 9.11 -1.14
CA VAL A 75 12.84 8.81 -0.83
C VAL A 75 12.49 7.44 -1.38
N PRO A 76 12.06 6.48 -0.54
CA PRO A 76 11.63 5.17 -1.00
C PRO A 76 10.30 5.28 -1.76
N CYS A 77 10.20 4.60 -2.91
CA CYS A 77 8.99 4.58 -3.71
C CYS A 77 8.82 3.24 -4.41
N TRP A 78 7.72 2.55 -4.08
CA TRP A 78 7.44 1.21 -4.55
C TRP A 78 5.98 1.08 -4.95
N VAL A 79 5.72 0.32 -6.02
CA VAL A 79 4.36 0.00 -6.48
C VAL A 79 4.29 -1.48 -6.76
N ASN A 80 3.39 -2.20 -6.08
CA ASN A 80 3.19 -3.65 -6.26
C ASN A 80 4.49 -4.46 -6.19
N GLY A 81 5.37 -4.12 -5.24
CA GLY A 81 6.65 -4.81 -5.05
C GLY A 81 7.75 -4.43 -6.03
N LYS A 82 7.48 -3.56 -7.00
CA LYS A 82 8.50 -3.01 -7.90
C LYS A 82 8.95 -1.64 -7.44
N GLY A 83 10.25 -1.42 -7.41
CA GLY A 83 10.85 -0.14 -7.11
C GLY A 83 10.61 0.90 -8.19
N ALA A 84 10.71 2.18 -7.81
CA ALA A 84 10.55 3.27 -8.76
C ALA A 84 11.55 3.17 -9.91
N GLU A 85 11.04 3.28 -11.12
CA GLU A 85 11.80 3.28 -12.35
C GLU A 85 12.11 4.71 -12.76
N VAL A 86 13.38 4.97 -13.04
CA VAL A 86 13.88 6.27 -13.50
C VAL A 86 14.42 6.15 -14.91
N LEU A 87 14.10 7.11 -15.75
CA LEU A 87 14.60 7.16 -17.12
C LEU A 87 16.05 7.67 -17.14
N MET A 88 16.99 6.81 -17.49
CA MET A 88 18.40 7.15 -17.64
C MET A 88 18.88 6.68 -19.01
N ASN A 89 19.48 7.61 -19.78
CA ASN A 89 20.01 7.30 -21.12
C ASN A 89 18.99 6.57 -22.03
N ASN A 90 17.75 7.04 -22.04
CA ASN A 90 16.62 6.45 -22.77
C ASN A 90 16.26 5.00 -22.35
N LYS A 91 16.68 4.56 -21.18
CA LYS A 91 16.31 3.25 -20.63
C LYS A 91 15.67 3.42 -19.25
N TRP A 92 14.65 2.63 -18.97
CA TRP A 92 14.05 2.55 -17.65
C TRP A 92 14.92 1.68 -16.75
N VAL A 93 15.36 2.25 -15.63
CA VAL A 93 16.19 1.55 -14.64
C VAL A 93 15.44 1.58 -13.31
N GLU A 94 15.28 0.43 -12.69
CA GLU A 94 14.64 0.30 -11.39
C GLU A 94 15.64 0.64 -10.28
N PHE A 95 15.28 1.62 -9.44
CA PHE A 95 16.07 2.03 -8.28
C PHE A 95 15.38 1.79 -6.95
N GLY A 96 14.06 1.93 -6.87
CA GLY A 96 13.31 1.87 -5.62
C GLY A 96 13.51 3.07 -4.67
N TYR A 97 14.60 3.81 -4.85
CA TYR A 97 14.93 5.01 -4.07
C TYR A 97 15.15 6.19 -4.99
N LEU A 98 14.42 7.27 -4.79
CA LEU A 98 14.49 8.47 -5.60
C LEU A 98 15.39 9.51 -4.93
N PRO A 99 16.40 10.05 -5.63
CA PRO A 99 17.31 11.03 -5.06
C PRO A 99 16.61 12.39 -4.87
N VAL A 100 16.88 13.01 -3.73
CA VAL A 100 16.42 14.35 -3.39
C VAL A 100 17.29 15.40 -4.09
N SER A 101 16.72 16.57 -4.36
CA SER A 101 17.38 17.72 -5.01
C SER A 101 17.82 17.52 -6.46
N LYS A 102 17.49 16.38 -7.06
CA LYS A 102 17.78 16.10 -8.47
C LYS A 102 16.50 16.04 -9.28
N GLN A 103 16.58 16.54 -10.50
CA GLN A 103 15.53 16.35 -11.49
C GLN A 103 15.62 14.93 -12.04
N LEU A 104 14.49 14.23 -12.08
CA LEU A 104 14.40 12.86 -12.57
C LEU A 104 13.08 12.64 -13.30
N THR A 105 13.10 11.78 -14.30
CA THR A 105 11.90 11.36 -15.03
C THR A 105 11.52 9.97 -14.58
N THR A 106 10.29 9.82 -14.08
CA THR A 106 9.74 8.56 -13.61
C THR A 106 8.34 8.35 -14.20
N LYS A 107 7.78 7.16 -14.04
CA LYS A 107 6.41 6.88 -14.50
C LYS A 107 5.38 7.48 -13.53
N ARG A 108 4.26 7.92 -14.09
CA ARG A 108 3.17 8.60 -13.36
C ARG A 108 2.67 7.79 -12.15
N LYS A 109 2.59 6.47 -12.22
CA LYS A 109 2.21 5.59 -11.09
C LYS A 109 3.05 5.80 -9.83
N TYR A 110 4.35 6.09 -9.97
CA TYR A 110 5.22 6.38 -8.81
C TYR A 110 4.99 7.78 -8.27
N VAL A 111 4.69 8.74 -9.15
CA VAL A 111 4.30 10.10 -8.74
C VAL A 111 2.98 10.08 -7.96
N GLU A 112 2.04 9.22 -8.33
CA GLU A 112 0.80 9.01 -7.59
C GLU A 112 1.06 8.56 -6.15
N VAL A 113 1.96 7.59 -5.94
CA VAL A 113 2.34 7.13 -4.60
C VAL A 113 2.92 8.27 -3.77
N LEU A 114 3.80 9.09 -4.36
CA LEU A 114 4.38 10.24 -3.68
C LEU A 114 3.32 11.29 -3.30
N LEU A 115 2.34 11.54 -4.18
CA LEU A 115 1.22 12.46 -3.91
C LEU A 115 0.32 11.98 -2.76
N ARG A 116 0.10 10.68 -2.68
CA ARG A 116 -0.75 10.07 -1.65
C ARG A 116 -0.03 9.82 -0.33
N SER A 117 1.31 9.81 -0.33
CA SER A 117 2.08 9.50 0.87
C SER A 117 1.96 10.63 1.91
N LYS A 118 1.46 10.27 3.09
CA LYS A 118 1.28 11.17 4.23
C LYS A 118 2.06 10.66 5.42
N ARG A 119 2.48 11.58 6.25
CA ARG A 119 3.13 11.31 7.54
C ARG A 119 2.38 12.04 8.62
N ASP A 120 1.98 11.30 9.63
CA ASP A 120 1.39 11.86 10.84
C ASP A 120 2.50 12.18 11.84
N SER A 121 2.51 13.41 12.31
CA SER A 121 3.37 13.87 13.39
C SER A 121 2.52 14.12 14.62
N VAL A 122 2.98 13.61 15.75
CA VAL A 122 2.33 13.80 17.04
C VAL A 122 3.27 14.60 17.93
N GLN A 123 2.84 15.78 18.34
CA GLN A 123 3.57 16.62 19.27
C GLN A 123 2.79 16.72 20.58
N THR A 124 3.48 16.47 21.70
CA THR A 124 2.88 16.60 23.04
C THR A 124 3.42 17.86 23.69
N ASN A 125 2.54 18.80 23.95
CA ASN A 125 2.86 20.04 24.64
C ASN A 125 2.29 20.00 26.06
N VAL A 126 3.10 20.32 27.05
CA VAL A 126 2.67 20.47 28.43
C VAL A 126 2.07 21.86 28.60
N ILE A 127 0.75 21.95 28.87
CA ILE A 127 0.05 23.24 28.97
C ILE A 127 0.26 23.91 30.33
N GLU A 128 0.32 23.14 31.39
CA GLU A 128 0.42 23.68 32.77
C GLU A 128 1.54 22.98 33.52
N ARG A 129 2.54 23.75 33.93
CA ARG A 129 3.67 23.26 34.75
C ARG A 129 3.42 23.35 36.25
N ASP A 130 2.47 24.19 36.68
CA ASP A 130 2.29 24.55 38.09
C ASP A 130 1.12 23.83 38.79
N ASN A 131 0.37 22.99 38.09
CA ASN A 131 -0.72 22.22 38.67
C ASN A 131 -0.30 20.81 39.04
N GLU A 132 -0.88 20.27 40.11
CA GLU A 132 -0.69 18.89 40.58
C GLU A 132 -1.09 17.83 39.52
N ASP A 133 -1.79 18.24 38.45
CA ASP A 133 -2.27 17.40 37.35
C ASP A 133 -1.83 18.01 36.01
N PRO A 134 -0.60 17.78 35.56
CA PRO A 134 -0.11 18.30 34.30
C PRO A 134 -0.92 17.71 33.12
N ARG A 135 -1.68 18.56 32.44
CA ARG A 135 -2.43 18.18 31.25
C ARG A 135 -1.53 18.28 30.02
N ASN A 136 -1.41 17.16 29.32
CA ASN A 136 -0.70 17.10 28.05
C ASN A 136 -1.66 17.34 26.90
N LEU A 137 -1.42 18.39 26.12
CA LEU A 137 -2.09 18.58 24.85
C LEU A 137 -1.37 17.77 23.76
N VAL A 138 -2.09 16.84 23.17
CA VAL A 138 -1.58 16.07 22.04
C VAL A 138 -2.07 16.73 20.75
N GLU A 139 -1.15 17.35 20.04
CA GLU A 139 -1.39 17.94 18.73
C GLU A 139 -0.97 16.95 17.65
N ARG A 140 -1.90 16.67 16.72
CA ARG A 140 -1.63 15.81 15.56
C ARG A 140 -1.62 16.68 14.31
N SER A 141 -0.56 16.54 13.53
CA SER A 141 -0.47 17.18 12.23
C SER A 141 -0.14 16.14 11.15
N THR A 142 -0.88 16.20 10.04
CA THR A 142 -0.64 15.36 8.88
C THR A 142 0.03 16.19 7.80
N SER A 143 1.16 15.73 7.33
CA SER A 143 1.92 16.39 6.26
C SER A 143 2.28 15.41 5.14
N SER A 144 2.65 15.93 3.97
CA SER A 144 3.17 15.09 2.89
C SER A 144 4.52 14.50 3.31
N THR A 145 4.71 13.19 3.08
CA THR A 145 5.97 12.51 3.38
C THR A 145 7.10 13.01 2.50
N ALA A 146 6.82 13.31 1.23
CA ALA A 146 7.78 13.84 0.28
C ALA A 146 7.25 15.13 -0.33
N LEU A 147 8.06 16.17 -0.25
CA LEU A 147 7.81 17.43 -0.95
C LEU A 147 8.44 17.32 -2.33
N PHE A 148 7.68 17.61 -3.37
CA PHE A 148 8.20 17.61 -4.72
C PHE A 148 7.41 18.53 -5.65
N SER A 149 8.06 18.95 -6.72
CA SER A 149 7.49 19.71 -7.81
C SER A 149 7.47 18.88 -9.09
N ILE A 150 6.40 19.00 -9.85
CA ILE A 150 6.30 18.45 -11.21
C ILE A 150 6.90 19.52 -12.14
N ILE A 151 7.98 19.16 -12.83
CA ILE A 151 8.70 20.05 -13.74
C ILE A 151 8.11 19.98 -15.16
N GLU A 152 7.89 18.76 -15.63
CA GLU A 152 7.36 18.50 -16.97
C GLU A 152 6.37 17.34 -16.94
N ASP A 153 5.19 17.59 -17.45
CA ASP A 153 4.18 16.57 -17.74
C ASP A 153 3.62 16.83 -19.13
N ARG A 154 3.83 15.89 -20.03
CA ARG A 154 3.40 16.04 -21.43
C ARG A 154 1.90 15.87 -21.63
N ASN A 155 1.22 15.24 -20.66
CA ASN A 155 -0.20 15.02 -20.76
C ASN A 155 -0.97 16.23 -20.23
N PRO A 156 -1.85 16.85 -21.02
CA PRO A 156 -2.62 18.02 -20.58
C PRO A 156 -3.53 17.73 -19.38
N LYS A 157 -3.95 16.48 -19.18
CA LYS A 157 -4.74 16.05 -18.00
C LYS A 157 -3.89 15.87 -16.74
N GLY A 158 -2.57 15.89 -16.85
CA GLY A 158 -1.67 15.62 -15.73
C GLY A 158 -1.79 16.62 -14.59
N ALA A 159 -1.93 17.91 -14.90
CA ALA A 159 -2.07 18.96 -13.89
C ALA A 159 -3.38 18.85 -13.09
N GLU A 160 -4.47 18.58 -13.77
CA GLU A 160 -5.79 18.36 -13.15
C GLU A 160 -5.75 17.12 -12.27
N TRP A 161 -5.24 16.02 -12.79
CA TRP A 161 -5.03 14.77 -12.06
C TRP A 161 -4.20 14.96 -10.78
N ALA A 162 -3.08 15.68 -10.84
CA ALA A 162 -2.24 15.92 -9.68
C ALA A 162 -2.94 16.78 -8.63
N THR A 163 -3.72 17.77 -9.06
CA THR A 163 -4.51 18.65 -8.17
C THR A 163 -5.61 17.86 -7.48
N GLU A 164 -6.32 17.01 -8.21
CA GLU A 164 -7.39 16.16 -7.67
C GLU A 164 -6.84 15.15 -6.64
N LEU A 165 -5.68 14.54 -6.91
CA LEU A 165 -5.06 13.63 -5.97
C LEU A 165 -4.63 14.33 -4.68
N ARG A 166 -4.04 15.54 -4.77
CA ARG A 166 -3.69 16.33 -3.57
C ARG A 166 -4.93 16.66 -2.74
N ARG A 167 -6.02 17.02 -3.41
CA ARG A 167 -7.30 17.33 -2.74
C ARG A 167 -7.90 16.11 -2.02
N ARG A 168 -7.84 14.92 -2.64
CA ARG A 168 -8.34 13.67 -2.02
C ARG A 168 -7.44 13.19 -0.89
N ALA A 169 -6.17 13.51 -0.95
CA ALA A 169 -5.20 13.12 0.06
C ALA A 169 -5.17 14.10 1.26
N GLY A 170 -5.76 15.29 1.19
CA GLY A 170 -5.92 16.25 2.30
C GLY A 170 -7.14 15.98 3.08
#